data_fc7fe97a5ea423fd4a5bce1e6e66892a
#
_entry.id   fc7fe97a5ea423fd4a5bce1e6e66892a
#
_cell.length_a   1.000
_cell.length_b   1.000
_cell.length_c   1.000
_cell.angle_alpha   90.00
_cell.angle_beta   90.00
_cell.angle_gamma   90.00
#
_symmetry.space_group_name_H-M   'P 1'
#
loop_
_entity.id
_entity.type
_entity.pdbx_description
1 polymer ?
#
loop_
_entity_poly.entity_id
_entity_poly.type
_entity_poly.pdbx_seq_one_letter_code
_entity_poly.pdbx_strand_id
1 'polypeptide(L)'
;FLALMGAVLLSAAFSTDVVLSLRRFVEYYGYRMIGLYAVLLMVREKRRLLWIGICIAVSFIINDCAIVFQGIQGNFRAGGFAFSMVAGAVLSMFIPVLLIFLHEKYSDRRWRAAVSAVLILSGAALLYNGTRGAWVAVPLVSLVCAAFIVRRKKKLLAGAVLVLAVFSAAFALSPTLSARLVSITDINVQTNWERILLWKSACHMFQDHPMFGVGFGCFERQYQETYILPGAKEPQLFHAHSNVMNTLAECGAIGLGALLFFWCVLITYGFRTWLATHNIAALILSAVLLGLILQGLTNYNMGTSMVMKLHWLLLGLCFSWLRADAVRSFD
;
A
#
# COMPACT_ATOMS: atom_id res chain seq x y z
N PHE A 1 1.04 -13.86 11.73
CA PHE A 1 1.34 -14.29 10.36
C PHE A 1 0.88 -15.72 10.09
N LEU A 2 1.25 -16.70 10.96
CA LEU A 2 0.86 -18.11 10.81
C LEU A 2 -0.66 -18.30 10.71
N ALA A 3 -1.46 -17.54 11.47
CA ALA A 3 -2.92 -17.58 11.38
C ALA A 3 -3.43 -17.17 9.99
N LEU A 4 -2.82 -16.14 9.39
CA LEU A 4 -3.16 -15.72 8.02
C LEU A 4 -2.78 -16.80 7.00
N MET A 5 -1.58 -17.36 7.10
CA MET A 5 -1.15 -18.46 6.21
C MET A 5 -2.06 -19.69 6.36
N GLY A 6 -2.41 -20.06 7.59
CA GLY A 6 -3.33 -21.16 7.87
C GLY A 6 -4.72 -20.93 7.26
N ALA A 7 -5.27 -19.72 7.40
CA ALA A 7 -6.56 -19.35 6.82
C ALA A 7 -6.56 -19.42 5.28
N VAL A 8 -5.47 -18.95 4.65
CA VAL A 8 -5.33 -19.03 3.18
C VAL A 8 -5.12 -20.47 2.70
N LEU A 9 -4.40 -21.30 3.46
CA LEU A 9 -4.26 -22.74 3.16
C LEU A 9 -5.59 -23.48 3.29
N LEU A 10 -6.40 -23.14 4.29
CA LEU A 10 -7.75 -23.67 4.41
C LEU A 10 -8.62 -23.25 3.22
N SER A 11 -8.58 -21.97 2.84
CA SER A 11 -9.25 -21.53 1.61
C SER A 11 -8.80 -22.32 0.38
N ALA A 12 -7.49 -22.57 0.25
CA ALA A 12 -6.96 -23.36 -0.86
C ALA A 12 -7.42 -24.83 -0.83
N ALA A 13 -7.53 -25.42 0.35
CA ALA A 13 -7.97 -26.81 0.52
C ALA A 13 -9.47 -27.01 0.18
N PHE A 14 -10.30 -25.98 0.47
CA PHE A 14 -11.75 -25.97 0.16
C PHE A 14 -12.08 -25.22 -1.12
N SER A 15 -11.08 -24.93 -1.96
CA SER A 15 -11.21 -24.17 -3.19
C SER A 15 -11.98 -24.92 -4.29
N THR A 16 -12.64 -24.16 -5.14
CA THR A 16 -13.22 -24.66 -6.41
C THR A 16 -12.14 -25.16 -7.39
N ASP A 17 -10.88 -24.70 -7.24
CA ASP A 17 -9.69 -25.20 -7.94
C ASP A 17 -8.50 -25.25 -6.97
N VAL A 18 -8.31 -26.40 -6.33
CA VAL A 18 -7.28 -26.62 -5.32
C VAL A 18 -5.88 -26.44 -5.90
N VAL A 19 -5.63 -26.92 -7.12
CA VAL A 19 -4.30 -26.85 -7.75
C VAL A 19 -3.90 -25.39 -8.03
N LEU A 20 -4.83 -24.61 -8.60
CA LEU A 20 -4.62 -23.19 -8.83
C LEU A 20 -4.36 -22.45 -7.51
N SER A 21 -5.18 -22.72 -6.49
CA SER A 21 -5.06 -22.04 -5.18
C SER A 21 -3.74 -22.36 -4.47
N LEU A 22 -3.28 -23.60 -4.50
CA LEU A 22 -1.98 -23.98 -3.93
C LEU A 22 -0.81 -23.34 -4.71
N ARG A 23 -0.89 -23.30 -6.03
CA ARG A 23 0.10 -22.59 -6.86
C ARG A 23 0.15 -21.10 -6.50
N ARG A 24 -1.00 -20.43 -6.36
CA ARG A 24 -1.10 -19.03 -5.95
C ARG A 24 -0.59 -18.83 -4.52
N PHE A 25 -0.86 -19.75 -3.60
CA PHE A 25 -0.31 -19.70 -2.26
C PHE A 25 1.23 -19.70 -2.27
N VAL A 26 1.86 -20.61 -2.99
CA VAL A 26 3.33 -20.66 -3.13
C VAL A 26 3.87 -19.38 -3.78
N GLU A 27 3.20 -18.85 -4.79
CA GLU A 27 3.59 -17.59 -5.43
C GLU A 27 3.56 -16.42 -4.44
N TYR A 28 2.47 -16.27 -3.67
CA TYR A 28 2.27 -15.11 -2.79
C TYR A 28 3.11 -15.19 -1.51
N TYR A 29 3.16 -16.33 -0.86
CA TYR A 29 3.80 -16.52 0.44
C TYR A 29 5.20 -17.14 0.37
N GLY A 30 5.55 -17.78 -0.73
CA GLY A 30 6.91 -18.21 -1.04
C GLY A 30 7.68 -17.14 -1.80
N TYR A 31 7.38 -17.02 -3.09
CA TYR A 31 8.18 -16.20 -4.02
C TYR A 31 8.14 -14.70 -3.73
N ARG A 32 6.95 -14.12 -3.46
CA ARG A 32 6.85 -12.66 -3.23
C ARG A 32 7.47 -12.23 -1.91
N MET A 33 7.67 -13.14 -0.96
CA MET A 33 8.24 -12.87 0.35
C MET A 33 9.75 -13.15 0.44
N ILE A 34 10.40 -13.55 -0.64
CA ILE A 34 11.86 -13.86 -0.64
C ILE A 34 12.66 -12.69 -0.04
N GLY A 35 12.32 -11.43 -0.38
CA GLY A 35 13.00 -10.25 0.15
C GLY A 35 12.89 -10.13 1.68
N LEU A 36 11.72 -10.44 2.26
CA LEU A 36 11.53 -10.50 3.71
C LEU A 36 12.45 -11.55 4.35
N TYR A 37 12.41 -12.78 3.84
CA TYR A 37 13.18 -13.89 4.39
C TYR A 37 14.69 -13.64 4.25
N ALA A 38 15.15 -13.15 3.08
CA ALA A 38 16.55 -12.84 2.86
C ALA A 38 17.06 -11.79 3.84
N VAL A 39 16.32 -10.70 4.05
CA VAL A 39 16.72 -9.65 4.98
C VAL A 39 16.71 -10.16 6.43
N LEU A 40 15.65 -10.85 6.86
CA LEU A 40 15.53 -11.35 8.23
C LEU A 40 16.60 -12.39 8.58
N LEU A 41 16.99 -13.25 7.65
CA LEU A 41 17.93 -14.34 7.89
C LEU A 41 19.39 -13.93 7.69
N MET A 42 19.68 -13.11 6.66
CA MET A 42 21.04 -12.84 6.21
C MET A 42 21.59 -11.47 6.61
N VAL A 43 20.71 -10.48 6.87
CA VAL A 43 21.16 -9.10 7.13
C VAL A 43 21.03 -8.76 8.61
N ARG A 44 22.16 -8.76 9.31
CA ARG A 44 22.24 -8.43 10.76
C ARG A 44 22.86 -7.07 11.05
N GLU A 45 23.66 -6.56 10.12
CA GLU A 45 24.40 -5.31 10.29
C GLU A 45 23.56 -4.11 9.84
N LYS A 46 23.43 -3.09 10.70
CA LYS A 46 22.73 -1.83 10.36
C LYS A 46 23.29 -1.15 9.10
N ARG A 47 24.59 -1.23 8.88
CA ARG A 47 25.22 -0.66 7.67
C ARG A 47 24.66 -1.28 6.40
N ARG A 48 24.46 -2.61 6.36
CA ARG A 48 23.89 -3.30 5.20
C ARG A 48 22.41 -2.95 5.03
N LEU A 49 21.64 -2.86 6.13
CA LEU A 49 20.24 -2.43 6.09
C LEU A 49 20.12 -1.01 5.51
N LEU A 50 21.03 -0.11 5.91
CA LEU A 50 21.07 1.25 5.39
C LEU A 50 21.35 1.28 3.87
N TRP A 51 22.32 0.49 3.38
CA TRP A 51 22.61 0.43 1.95
C TRP A 51 21.42 -0.08 1.14
N ILE A 52 20.71 -1.12 1.61
CA ILE A 52 19.49 -1.61 0.96
C ILE A 52 18.45 -0.48 0.94
N GLY A 53 18.24 0.21 2.06
CA GLY A 53 17.32 1.35 2.15
C GLY A 53 17.68 2.48 1.17
N ILE A 54 18.98 2.80 1.02
CA ILE A 54 19.47 3.79 0.05
C ILE A 54 19.16 3.34 -1.39
N CYS A 55 19.44 2.08 -1.74
CA CYS A 55 19.13 1.56 -3.08
C CYS A 55 17.62 1.66 -3.40
N ILE A 56 16.76 1.34 -2.43
CA ILE A 56 15.31 1.49 -2.57
C ILE A 56 14.93 2.96 -2.76
N ALA A 57 15.49 3.87 -1.94
CA ALA A 57 15.22 5.30 -2.03
C ALA A 57 15.67 5.89 -3.38
N VAL A 58 16.84 5.51 -3.88
CA VAL A 58 17.32 5.92 -5.21
C VAL A 58 16.39 5.42 -6.32
N SER A 59 15.99 4.15 -6.26
CA SER A 59 15.05 3.59 -7.25
C SER A 59 13.70 4.30 -7.22
N PHE A 60 13.21 4.67 -6.03
CA PHE A 60 11.99 5.45 -5.85
C PHE A 60 12.11 6.85 -6.46
N ILE A 61 13.22 7.57 -6.20
CA ILE A 61 13.49 8.90 -6.77
C ILE A 61 13.55 8.84 -8.30
N ILE A 62 14.24 7.84 -8.86
CA ILE A 62 14.32 7.65 -10.33
C ILE A 62 12.93 7.43 -10.92
N ASN A 63 12.07 6.62 -10.27
CA ASN A 63 10.71 6.41 -10.73
C ASN A 63 9.86 7.69 -10.62
N ASP A 64 10.00 8.47 -9.56
CA ASP A 64 9.29 9.74 -9.39
C ASP A 64 9.70 10.76 -10.46
N CYS A 65 11.00 10.85 -10.79
CA CYS A 65 11.48 11.64 -11.92
C CYS A 65 10.83 11.22 -13.25
N ALA A 66 10.73 9.90 -13.49
CA ALA A 66 10.09 9.39 -14.68
C ALA A 66 8.58 9.71 -14.73
N ILE A 67 7.87 9.62 -13.58
CA ILE A 67 6.45 10.01 -13.50
C ILE A 67 6.28 11.50 -13.82
N VAL A 68 7.11 12.37 -13.22
CA VAL A 68 7.03 13.82 -13.45
C VAL A 68 7.35 14.14 -14.90
N PHE A 69 8.38 13.52 -15.47
CA PHE A 69 8.74 13.69 -16.87
C PHE A 69 7.59 13.29 -17.83
N GLN A 70 6.98 12.12 -17.62
CA GLN A 70 5.82 11.66 -18.37
C GLN A 70 4.62 12.62 -18.20
N GLY A 71 4.41 13.13 -16.98
CA GLY A 71 3.35 14.08 -16.69
C GLY A 71 3.53 15.42 -17.41
N ILE A 72 4.75 15.95 -17.46
CA ILE A 72 5.09 17.19 -18.22
C ILE A 72 4.86 17.00 -19.71
N GLN A 73 5.08 15.79 -20.24
CA GLN A 73 4.77 15.44 -21.62
C GLN A 73 3.26 15.26 -21.90
N GLY A 74 2.40 15.50 -20.92
CA GLY A 74 0.94 15.40 -21.07
C GLY A 74 0.36 14.01 -20.77
N ASN A 75 1.18 13.05 -20.34
CA ASN A 75 0.67 11.74 -19.93
C ASN A 75 0.08 11.83 -18.50
N PHE A 76 -1.21 12.08 -18.45
CA PHE A 76 -1.96 12.01 -17.19
C PHE A 76 -2.26 10.55 -16.85
N ARG A 77 -2.01 10.11 -15.62
CA ARG A 77 -1.90 8.75 -15.10
C ARG A 77 -0.52 8.12 -15.37
N ALA A 78 0.50 8.95 -15.26
CA ALA A 78 1.88 8.52 -15.38
C ALA A 78 2.24 7.47 -14.31
N GLY A 79 2.96 6.44 -14.70
CA GLY A 79 3.40 5.35 -13.81
C GLY A 79 4.92 5.25 -13.66
N GLY A 80 5.67 6.06 -14.40
CA GLY A 80 7.11 5.91 -14.50
C GLY A 80 7.47 4.62 -15.24
N PHE A 81 8.16 3.73 -14.56
CA PHE A 81 8.54 2.40 -15.08
C PHE A 81 7.50 1.31 -14.76
N ALA A 82 6.34 1.68 -14.19
CA ALA A 82 5.27 0.76 -13.82
C ALA A 82 3.91 1.26 -14.28
N PHE A 83 2.86 0.49 -14.07
CA PHE A 83 1.49 0.98 -14.23
C PHE A 83 1.15 2.02 -13.16
N SER A 84 0.30 3.00 -13.51
CA SER A 84 -0.08 4.09 -12.60
C SER A 84 -0.61 3.61 -11.24
N MET A 85 -1.37 2.51 -11.21
CA MET A 85 -1.88 1.94 -9.95
C MET A 85 -0.77 1.39 -9.06
N VAL A 86 0.27 0.78 -9.65
CA VAL A 86 1.46 0.28 -8.94
C VAL A 86 2.24 1.44 -8.36
N ALA A 87 2.52 2.45 -9.18
CA ALA A 87 3.21 3.67 -8.73
C ALA A 87 2.44 4.38 -7.61
N GLY A 88 1.10 4.48 -7.72
CA GLY A 88 0.25 5.04 -6.68
C GLY A 88 0.33 4.28 -5.36
N ALA A 89 0.40 2.94 -5.39
CA ALA A 89 0.60 2.12 -4.19
C ALA A 89 1.98 2.36 -3.55
N VAL A 90 3.03 2.47 -4.37
CA VAL A 90 4.40 2.78 -3.91
C VAL A 90 4.46 4.18 -3.30
N LEU A 91 3.91 5.21 -3.96
CA LEU A 91 3.83 6.57 -3.42
C LEU A 91 3.08 6.62 -2.08
N SER A 92 2.02 5.82 -1.92
CA SER A 92 1.25 5.73 -0.67
C SER A 92 2.05 5.15 0.49
N MET A 93 3.03 4.30 0.23
CA MET A 93 3.94 3.77 1.24
C MET A 93 5.10 4.73 1.54
N PHE A 94 5.67 5.39 0.52
CA PHE A 94 6.94 6.13 0.66
C PHE A 94 6.77 7.59 1.08
N ILE A 95 5.76 8.32 0.61
CA ILE A 95 5.59 9.74 0.98
C ILE A 95 5.44 9.92 2.50
N PRO A 96 4.62 9.11 3.22
CA PRO A 96 4.59 9.19 4.67
C PRO A 96 5.94 8.88 5.34
N VAL A 97 6.73 7.97 4.77
CA VAL A 97 8.08 7.64 5.27
C VAL A 97 9.03 8.83 5.09
N LEU A 98 8.97 9.55 3.97
CA LEU A 98 9.75 10.78 3.77
C LEU A 98 9.41 11.84 4.82
N LEU A 99 8.13 12.00 5.18
CA LEU A 99 7.71 12.92 6.24
C LEU A 99 8.26 12.51 7.63
N ILE A 100 8.32 11.20 7.91
CA ILE A 100 8.94 10.69 9.12
C ILE A 100 10.43 11.07 9.14
N PHE A 101 11.17 10.86 8.04
CA PHE A 101 12.58 11.23 7.93
C PHE A 101 12.82 12.74 8.01
N LEU A 102 11.91 13.57 7.49
CA LEU A 102 12.02 15.03 7.58
C LEU A 102 11.97 15.53 9.02
N HIS A 103 11.23 14.83 9.89
CA HIS A 103 11.04 15.22 11.29
C HIS A 103 12.07 14.59 12.24
N GLU A 104 12.77 13.55 11.81
CA GLU A 104 13.80 12.90 12.61
C GLU A 104 14.89 13.92 13.03
N LYS A 105 15.48 13.69 14.20
CA LYS A 105 16.45 14.59 14.88
C LYS A 105 17.77 14.83 14.13
N TYR A 106 17.93 14.37 12.91
CA TYR A 106 19.06 14.77 12.09
C TYR A 106 18.99 16.28 11.84
N SER A 107 19.63 17.04 12.72
CA SER A 107 19.66 18.51 12.69
C SER A 107 20.44 19.09 11.51
N ASP A 108 20.97 18.27 10.63
CA ASP A 108 21.68 18.68 9.45
C ASP A 108 20.73 19.35 8.45
N ARG A 109 21.01 20.64 8.18
CA ARG A 109 20.27 21.44 7.21
C ARG A 109 20.30 20.81 5.80
N ARG A 110 21.40 20.16 5.44
CA ARG A 110 21.56 19.52 4.12
C ARG A 110 20.65 18.32 4.00
N TRP A 111 20.56 17.48 5.03
CA TRP A 111 19.64 16.34 5.06
C TRP A 111 18.20 16.79 4.92
N ARG A 112 17.77 17.78 5.72
CA ARG A 112 16.40 18.29 5.62
C ARG A 112 16.09 18.87 4.24
N ALA A 113 17.03 19.60 3.64
CA ALA A 113 16.87 20.11 2.29
C ALA A 113 16.71 18.99 1.25
N ALA A 114 17.56 17.95 1.33
CA ALA A 114 17.48 16.80 0.43
C ALA A 114 16.14 16.05 0.56
N VAL A 115 15.71 15.73 1.79
CA VAL A 115 14.41 15.04 2.01
C VAL A 115 13.24 15.92 1.58
N SER A 116 13.31 17.25 1.81
CA SER A 116 12.28 18.18 1.32
C SER A 116 12.20 18.22 -0.20
N ALA A 117 13.34 18.21 -0.89
CA ALA A 117 13.39 18.18 -2.35
C ALA A 117 12.75 16.89 -2.91
N VAL A 118 13.08 15.73 -2.31
CA VAL A 118 12.46 14.46 -2.67
C VAL A 118 10.96 14.48 -2.39
N LEU A 119 10.53 15.05 -1.26
CA LEU A 119 9.11 15.15 -0.90
C LEU A 119 8.33 16.02 -1.90
N ILE A 120 8.92 17.13 -2.35
CA ILE A 120 8.32 17.98 -3.39
C ILE A 120 8.21 17.22 -4.71
N LEU A 121 9.28 16.52 -5.13
CA LEU A 121 9.26 15.66 -6.31
C LEU A 121 8.17 14.59 -6.23
N SER A 122 8.08 13.88 -5.11
CA SER A 122 7.08 12.83 -4.90
C SER A 122 5.66 13.40 -4.83
N GLY A 123 5.49 14.62 -4.32
CA GLY A 123 4.21 15.35 -4.35
C GLY A 123 3.78 15.65 -5.79
N ALA A 124 4.69 16.16 -6.63
CA ALA A 124 4.43 16.34 -8.05
C ALA A 124 4.14 15.02 -8.78
N ALA A 125 4.93 13.96 -8.47
CA ALA A 125 4.68 12.63 -9.01
C ALA A 125 3.30 12.10 -8.61
N LEU A 126 2.84 12.32 -7.37
CA LEU A 126 1.51 11.93 -6.91
C LEU A 126 0.39 12.63 -7.71
N LEU A 127 0.55 13.91 -8.04
CA LEU A 127 -0.42 14.65 -8.86
C LEU A 127 -0.48 14.08 -10.29
N TYR A 128 0.65 13.92 -10.96
CA TYR A 128 0.71 13.38 -12.32
C TYR A 128 0.32 11.89 -12.39
N ASN A 129 0.57 11.14 -11.33
CA ASN A 129 0.13 9.75 -11.24
C ASN A 129 -1.39 9.59 -11.32
N GLY A 130 -2.16 10.53 -10.79
CA GLY A 130 -3.61 10.59 -10.93
C GLY A 130 -4.37 9.40 -10.32
N THR A 131 -3.74 8.58 -9.47
CA THR A 131 -4.41 7.47 -8.79
C THR A 131 -5.22 7.99 -7.62
N ARG A 132 -6.55 8.00 -7.76
CA ARG A 132 -7.49 8.55 -6.77
C ARG A 132 -7.31 7.96 -5.37
N GLY A 133 -7.11 6.64 -5.27
CA GLY A 133 -6.84 5.96 -4.00
C GLY A 133 -5.57 6.46 -3.30
N ALA A 134 -4.51 6.79 -4.05
CA ALA A 134 -3.29 7.36 -3.50
C ALA A 134 -3.49 8.80 -3.01
N TRP A 135 -4.29 9.62 -3.73
CA TRP A 135 -4.63 10.98 -3.30
C TRP A 135 -5.36 11.03 -1.95
N VAL A 136 -6.09 9.98 -1.60
CA VAL A 136 -6.73 9.83 -0.29
C VAL A 136 -5.79 9.19 0.73
N ALA A 137 -5.11 8.11 0.36
CA ALA A 137 -4.27 7.35 1.28
C ALA A 137 -3.07 8.15 1.78
N VAL A 138 -2.36 8.86 0.88
CA VAL A 138 -1.13 9.62 1.24
C VAL A 138 -1.39 10.67 2.32
N PRO A 139 -2.36 11.59 2.17
CA PRO A 139 -2.63 12.58 3.21
C PRO A 139 -3.08 11.95 4.53
N LEU A 140 -3.92 10.92 4.49
CA LEU A 140 -4.42 10.27 5.71
C LEU A 140 -3.29 9.58 6.48
N VAL A 141 -2.45 8.78 5.81
CA VAL A 141 -1.30 8.12 6.45
C VAL A 141 -0.33 9.15 6.98
N SER A 142 -0.05 10.18 6.19
CA SER A 142 0.85 11.28 6.58
C SER A 142 0.34 12.01 7.82
N LEU A 143 -0.95 12.28 7.91
CA LEU A 143 -1.58 12.91 9.06
C LEU A 143 -1.49 12.01 10.31
N VAL A 144 -1.78 10.71 10.17
CA VAL A 144 -1.65 9.74 11.26
C VAL A 144 -0.20 9.71 11.76
N CYS A 145 0.78 9.55 10.88
CA CYS A 145 2.19 9.54 11.28
C CYS A 145 2.62 10.86 11.93
N ALA A 146 2.21 12.00 11.35
CA ALA A 146 2.51 13.32 11.89
C ALA A 146 1.92 13.53 13.29
N ALA A 147 0.74 12.97 13.59
CA ALA A 147 0.13 13.04 14.91
C ALA A 147 0.98 12.35 16.00
N PHE A 148 1.73 11.30 15.64
CA PHE A 148 2.66 10.63 16.56
C PHE A 148 4.00 11.36 16.72
N ILE A 149 4.42 12.17 15.74
CA ILE A 149 5.72 12.81 15.70
C ILE A 149 5.65 14.25 16.22
N VAL A 150 4.62 15.00 15.79
CA VAL A 150 4.52 16.45 16.04
C VAL A 150 3.83 16.70 17.38
N ARG A 151 4.63 17.01 18.42
CA ARG A 151 4.12 17.30 19.77
C ARG A 151 3.22 18.54 19.84
N ARG A 152 3.46 19.56 18.99
CA ARG A 152 2.71 20.83 19.00
C ARG A 152 1.51 20.75 18.05
N LYS A 153 0.30 20.60 18.58
CA LYS A 153 -0.97 20.52 17.80
C LYS A 153 -1.13 21.67 16.80
N LYS A 154 -0.71 22.89 17.16
CA LYS A 154 -0.75 24.06 16.25
C LYS A 154 0.12 23.86 15.02
N LYS A 155 1.33 23.26 15.15
CA LYS A 155 2.20 22.96 14.00
C LYS A 155 1.63 21.85 13.13
N LEU A 156 1.03 20.82 13.73
CA LEU A 156 0.34 19.75 12.99
C LEU A 156 -0.81 20.33 12.16
N LEU A 157 -1.66 21.16 12.79
CA LEU A 157 -2.76 21.82 12.10
C LEU A 157 -2.26 22.73 10.97
N ALA A 158 -1.25 23.57 11.25
CA ALA A 158 -0.67 24.45 10.23
C ALA A 158 -0.11 23.66 9.03
N GLY A 159 0.59 22.54 9.29
CA GLY A 159 1.08 21.65 8.23
C GLY A 159 -0.04 21.01 7.43
N ALA A 160 -1.10 20.51 8.09
CA ALA A 160 -2.26 19.94 7.44
C ALA A 160 -2.99 20.98 6.56
N VAL A 161 -3.18 22.21 7.06
CA VAL A 161 -3.78 23.32 6.31
C VAL A 161 -2.91 23.69 5.10
N LEU A 162 -1.59 23.76 5.26
CA LEU A 162 -0.67 24.05 4.14
C LEU A 162 -0.77 22.98 3.06
N VAL A 163 -0.72 21.69 3.41
CA VAL A 163 -0.87 20.59 2.45
C VAL A 163 -2.22 20.67 1.74
N LEU A 164 -3.31 20.89 2.48
CA LEU A 164 -4.64 21.05 1.91
C LEU A 164 -4.71 22.25 0.95
N ALA A 165 -4.13 23.38 1.32
CA ALA A 165 -4.09 24.58 0.48
C ALA A 165 -3.31 24.34 -0.83
N VAL A 166 -2.15 23.68 -0.75
CA VAL A 166 -1.34 23.33 -1.94
C VAL A 166 -2.11 22.38 -2.86
N PHE A 167 -2.73 21.34 -2.31
CA PHE A 167 -3.55 20.41 -3.10
C PHE A 167 -4.76 21.14 -3.72
N SER A 168 -5.48 21.96 -2.94
CA SER A 168 -6.62 22.73 -3.44
C SER A 168 -6.21 23.68 -4.56
N ALA A 169 -5.07 24.36 -4.45
CA ALA A 169 -4.54 25.20 -5.50
C ALA A 169 -4.19 24.41 -6.76
N ALA A 170 -3.51 23.26 -6.63
CA ALA A 170 -3.19 22.40 -7.77
C ALA A 170 -4.45 21.93 -8.50
N PHE A 171 -5.49 21.54 -7.77
CA PHE A 171 -6.78 21.16 -8.36
C PHE A 171 -7.51 22.34 -9.00
N ALA A 172 -7.51 23.52 -8.38
CA ALA A 172 -8.16 24.72 -8.93
C ALA A 172 -7.48 25.20 -10.23
N LEU A 173 -6.17 25.07 -10.32
CA LEU A 173 -5.40 25.52 -11.48
C LEU A 173 -5.39 24.53 -12.65
N SER A 174 -5.81 23.28 -12.45
CA SER A 174 -5.80 22.24 -13.48
C SER A 174 -7.19 21.65 -13.70
N PRO A 175 -7.87 21.94 -14.83
CA PRO A 175 -9.16 21.33 -15.16
C PRO A 175 -9.12 19.79 -15.16
N THR A 176 -8.02 19.20 -15.61
CA THR A 176 -7.84 17.74 -15.63
C THR A 176 -7.82 17.15 -14.23
N LEU A 177 -7.09 17.78 -13.30
CA LEU A 177 -7.05 17.34 -11.88
C LEU A 177 -8.40 17.53 -11.22
N SER A 178 -9.07 18.67 -11.44
CA SER A 178 -10.42 18.95 -10.92
C SER A 178 -11.44 17.92 -11.40
N ALA A 179 -11.52 17.66 -12.70
CA ALA A 179 -12.42 16.67 -13.26
C ALA A 179 -12.18 15.27 -12.65
N ARG A 180 -10.90 14.93 -12.44
CA ARG A 180 -10.54 13.65 -11.83
C ARG A 180 -10.89 13.58 -10.34
N LEU A 181 -10.77 14.68 -9.61
CA LEU A 181 -11.17 14.75 -8.20
C LEU A 181 -12.68 14.55 -8.06
N VAL A 182 -13.48 15.28 -8.85
CA VAL A 182 -14.94 15.15 -8.88
C VAL A 182 -15.35 13.71 -9.23
N SER A 183 -14.61 13.06 -10.15
CA SER A 183 -14.89 11.68 -10.54
C SER A 183 -14.72 10.63 -9.41
N ILE A 184 -14.21 11.00 -8.22
CA ILE A 184 -14.06 10.06 -7.09
C ILE A 184 -15.43 9.55 -6.62
N THR A 185 -16.40 10.45 -6.52
CA THR A 185 -17.74 10.16 -5.98
C THR A 185 -18.79 9.94 -7.06
N ASP A 186 -18.46 10.16 -8.33
CA ASP A 186 -19.40 10.00 -9.44
C ASP A 186 -19.54 8.52 -9.81
N ILE A 187 -20.69 7.95 -9.48
CA ILE A 187 -21.03 6.54 -9.79
C ILE A 187 -21.27 6.29 -11.29
N ASN A 188 -21.52 7.33 -12.10
CA ASN A 188 -21.75 7.20 -13.54
C ASN A 188 -20.42 7.02 -14.31
N VAL A 189 -19.29 7.31 -13.66
CA VAL A 189 -17.99 7.02 -14.25
C VAL A 189 -17.81 5.51 -14.36
N GLN A 190 -17.61 5.00 -15.57
CA GLN A 190 -17.52 3.57 -15.87
C GLN A 190 -16.61 2.81 -14.89
N THR A 191 -15.42 3.32 -14.60
CA THR A 191 -14.49 2.66 -13.67
C THR A 191 -15.00 2.56 -12.24
N ASN A 192 -15.91 3.42 -11.80
CA ASN A 192 -16.54 3.32 -10.47
C ASN A 192 -17.71 2.33 -10.52
N TRP A 193 -18.51 2.37 -11.60
CA TRP A 193 -19.59 1.44 -11.81
C TRP A 193 -19.08 -0.01 -11.87
N GLU A 194 -18.03 -0.28 -12.66
CA GLU A 194 -17.42 -1.62 -12.73
C GLU A 194 -16.94 -2.10 -11.36
N ARG A 195 -16.36 -1.23 -10.53
CA ARG A 195 -15.98 -1.60 -9.16
C ARG A 195 -17.18 -1.99 -8.30
N ILE A 196 -18.29 -1.25 -8.41
CA ILE A 196 -19.52 -1.58 -7.66
C ILE A 196 -20.03 -2.95 -8.09
N LEU A 197 -20.03 -3.27 -9.39
CA LEU A 197 -20.44 -4.57 -9.90
C LEU A 197 -19.50 -5.68 -9.40
N LEU A 198 -18.18 -5.47 -9.47
CA LEU A 198 -17.19 -6.41 -8.94
C LEU A 198 -17.35 -6.65 -7.43
N TRP A 199 -17.67 -5.61 -6.65
CA TRP A 199 -17.92 -5.76 -5.21
C TRP A 199 -19.22 -6.53 -4.93
N LYS A 200 -20.26 -6.31 -5.72
CA LYS A 200 -21.50 -7.11 -5.66
C LYS A 200 -21.22 -8.58 -6.02
N SER A 201 -20.45 -8.84 -7.07
CA SER A 201 -20.00 -10.20 -7.42
C SER A 201 -19.19 -10.84 -6.29
N ALA A 202 -18.28 -10.10 -5.67
CA ALA A 202 -17.53 -10.57 -4.49
C ALA A 202 -18.45 -10.92 -3.31
N CYS A 203 -19.51 -10.12 -3.09
CA CYS A 203 -20.52 -10.43 -2.08
C CYS A 203 -21.32 -11.69 -2.42
N HIS A 204 -21.69 -11.93 -3.67
CA HIS A 204 -22.34 -13.16 -4.09
C HIS A 204 -21.43 -14.38 -3.89
N MET A 205 -20.14 -14.29 -4.30
CA MET A 205 -19.15 -15.34 -4.01
C MET A 205 -19.07 -15.65 -2.51
N PHE A 206 -19.08 -14.61 -1.67
CA PHE A 206 -19.10 -14.78 -0.21
C PHE A 206 -20.38 -15.39 0.31
N GLN A 207 -21.55 -15.04 -0.23
CA GLN A 207 -22.83 -15.63 0.18
C GLN A 207 -22.89 -17.13 -0.11
N ASP A 208 -22.35 -17.55 -1.26
CA ASP A 208 -22.32 -18.96 -1.64
C ASP A 208 -21.23 -19.74 -0.90
N HIS A 209 -20.12 -19.08 -0.56
CA HIS A 209 -18.94 -19.70 0.11
C HIS A 209 -18.49 -18.91 1.36
N PRO A 210 -19.31 -18.80 2.42
CA PRO A 210 -19.09 -17.81 3.49
C PRO A 210 -17.86 -18.06 4.36
N MET A 211 -17.47 -19.32 4.58
CA MET A 211 -16.39 -19.66 5.50
C MET A 211 -15.00 -19.52 4.87
N PHE A 212 -14.79 -20.14 3.72
CA PHE A 212 -13.47 -20.27 3.08
C PHE A 212 -13.36 -19.56 1.73
N GLY A 213 -14.47 -18.97 1.23
CA GLY A 213 -14.53 -18.34 -0.07
C GLY A 213 -14.49 -19.33 -1.24
N VAL A 214 -14.39 -18.81 -2.45
CA VAL A 214 -14.33 -19.63 -3.69
C VAL A 214 -12.95 -20.28 -3.90
N GLY A 215 -11.96 -19.93 -3.06
CA GLY A 215 -10.59 -20.40 -3.14
C GLY A 215 -9.59 -19.27 -3.43
N PHE A 216 -8.45 -19.31 -2.77
CA PHE A 216 -7.40 -18.30 -2.91
C PHE A 216 -6.87 -18.24 -4.36
N GLY A 217 -6.94 -17.04 -4.97
CA GLY A 217 -6.52 -16.81 -6.35
C GLY A 217 -7.53 -17.26 -7.41
N CYS A 218 -8.75 -17.67 -7.03
CA CYS A 218 -9.80 -18.13 -7.95
C CYS A 218 -10.80 -17.04 -8.34
N PHE A 219 -10.64 -15.79 -7.87
CA PHE A 219 -11.59 -14.70 -8.16
C PHE A 219 -11.83 -14.55 -9.66
N GLU A 220 -10.77 -14.43 -10.47
CA GLU A 220 -10.85 -14.22 -11.91
C GLU A 220 -11.72 -15.27 -12.60
N ARG A 221 -11.42 -16.54 -12.36
CA ARG A 221 -12.13 -17.67 -12.98
C ARG A 221 -13.61 -17.69 -12.55
N GLN A 222 -13.86 -17.59 -11.25
CA GLN A 222 -15.23 -17.64 -10.72
C GLN A 222 -16.05 -16.42 -11.18
N TYR A 223 -15.43 -15.23 -11.23
CA TYR A 223 -16.07 -14.05 -11.77
C TYR A 223 -16.52 -14.27 -13.21
N GLN A 224 -15.61 -14.72 -14.09
CA GLN A 224 -15.87 -14.88 -15.51
C GLN A 224 -16.85 -16.01 -15.83
N GLU A 225 -16.80 -17.11 -15.07
CA GLU A 225 -17.66 -18.28 -15.33
C GLU A 225 -19.07 -18.15 -14.72
N THR A 226 -19.21 -17.48 -13.56
CA THR A 226 -20.45 -17.59 -12.76
C THR A 226 -20.99 -16.25 -12.25
N TYR A 227 -20.11 -15.30 -11.84
CA TYR A 227 -20.53 -14.15 -11.04
C TYR A 227 -20.52 -12.82 -11.80
N ILE A 228 -20.41 -12.80 -13.13
CA ILE A 228 -20.56 -11.57 -13.92
C ILE A 228 -22.02 -11.09 -13.79
N LEU A 229 -22.17 -9.83 -13.38
CA LEU A 229 -23.47 -9.21 -13.24
C LEU A 229 -23.93 -8.52 -14.54
N PRO A 230 -25.24 -8.47 -14.80
CA PRO A 230 -25.78 -7.67 -15.89
C PRO A 230 -25.33 -6.22 -15.82
N GLY A 231 -24.90 -5.67 -16.95
CA GLY A 231 -24.39 -4.29 -17.03
C GLY A 231 -22.89 -4.14 -16.87
N ALA A 232 -22.14 -5.22 -16.59
CA ALA A 232 -20.68 -5.22 -16.64
C ALA A 232 -20.21 -5.04 -18.10
N LYS A 233 -19.39 -4.00 -18.34
CA LYS A 233 -18.83 -3.68 -19.65
C LYS A 233 -17.41 -4.23 -19.84
N GLU A 234 -16.77 -4.62 -18.74
CA GLU A 234 -15.40 -5.12 -18.71
C GLU A 234 -15.35 -6.53 -18.09
N PRO A 235 -15.90 -7.55 -18.78
CA PRO A 235 -15.98 -8.92 -18.25
C PRO A 235 -14.63 -9.60 -18.04
N GLN A 236 -13.56 -9.05 -18.66
CA GLN A 236 -12.19 -9.55 -18.54
C GLN A 236 -11.47 -9.12 -17.24
N LEU A 237 -12.14 -8.38 -16.36
CA LEU A 237 -11.54 -7.99 -15.08
C LEU A 237 -11.28 -9.23 -14.21
N PHE A 238 -10.13 -9.23 -13.55
CA PHE A 238 -9.57 -10.42 -12.89
C PHE A 238 -9.43 -10.27 -11.37
N HIS A 239 -9.97 -9.20 -10.78
CA HIS A 239 -9.98 -8.98 -9.32
C HIS A 239 -11.00 -7.91 -8.92
N ALA A 240 -11.35 -7.88 -7.63
CA ALA A 240 -12.36 -6.97 -7.08
C ALA A 240 -11.93 -5.50 -6.95
N HIS A 241 -10.75 -5.09 -7.38
CA HIS A 241 -10.20 -3.75 -7.15
C HIS A 241 -10.30 -3.26 -5.69
N SER A 242 -10.21 -4.18 -4.75
CA SER A 242 -10.16 -3.93 -3.30
C SER A 242 -9.52 -5.14 -2.62
N ASN A 243 -8.53 -4.90 -1.76
CA ASN A 243 -7.92 -5.99 -0.99
C ASN A 243 -8.96 -6.70 -0.11
N VAL A 244 -9.85 -5.93 0.52
CA VAL A 244 -10.88 -6.46 1.42
C VAL A 244 -11.90 -7.31 0.66
N MET A 245 -12.47 -6.78 -0.43
CA MET A 245 -13.48 -7.48 -1.21
C MET A 245 -12.92 -8.71 -1.92
N ASN A 246 -11.68 -8.61 -2.42
CA ASN A 246 -11.02 -9.75 -3.05
C ASN A 246 -10.74 -10.87 -2.03
N THR A 247 -10.24 -10.53 -0.83
CA THR A 247 -9.99 -11.52 0.22
C THR A 247 -11.30 -12.11 0.74
N LEU A 248 -12.36 -11.31 0.86
CA LEU A 248 -13.69 -11.79 1.26
C LEU A 248 -14.22 -12.83 0.27
N ALA A 249 -14.13 -12.56 -1.03
CA ALA A 249 -14.55 -13.48 -2.06
C ALA A 249 -13.74 -14.77 -2.10
N GLU A 250 -12.39 -14.63 -2.09
CA GLU A 250 -11.48 -15.76 -2.25
C GLU A 250 -11.31 -16.60 -0.99
N CYS A 251 -11.32 -15.97 0.20
CA CYS A 251 -10.96 -16.65 1.47
C CYS A 251 -12.07 -16.62 2.52
N GLY A 252 -13.22 -16.07 2.20
CA GLY A 252 -14.39 -16.01 3.10
C GLY A 252 -14.15 -15.21 4.38
N ALA A 253 -15.00 -15.43 5.37
CA ALA A 253 -14.93 -14.75 6.66
C ALA A 253 -13.64 -15.10 7.43
N ILE A 254 -13.19 -16.36 7.35
CA ILE A 254 -11.98 -16.82 8.06
C ILE A 254 -10.74 -16.14 7.50
N GLY A 255 -10.59 -16.09 6.17
CA GLY A 255 -9.46 -15.42 5.54
C GLY A 255 -9.45 -13.91 5.76
N LEU A 256 -10.61 -13.26 5.61
CA LEU A 256 -10.72 -11.82 5.88
C LEU A 256 -10.45 -11.51 7.36
N GLY A 257 -11.02 -12.27 8.30
CA GLY A 257 -10.77 -12.12 9.72
C GLY A 257 -9.29 -12.26 10.08
N ALA A 258 -8.61 -13.26 9.52
CA ALA A 258 -7.18 -13.48 9.71
C ALA A 258 -6.33 -12.33 9.12
N LEU A 259 -6.71 -11.78 7.96
CA LEU A 259 -6.04 -10.63 7.36
C LEU A 259 -6.19 -9.36 8.20
N LEU A 260 -7.41 -9.04 8.64
CA LEU A 260 -7.68 -7.89 9.48
C LEU A 260 -6.96 -8.00 10.83
N PHE A 261 -6.96 -9.18 11.44
CA PHE A 261 -6.21 -9.46 12.66
C PHE A 261 -4.71 -9.25 12.47
N PHE A 262 -4.15 -9.78 11.37
CA PHE A 262 -2.73 -9.59 11.03
C PHE A 262 -2.37 -8.11 10.88
N TRP A 263 -3.16 -7.33 10.14
CA TRP A 263 -2.96 -5.90 10.00
C TRP A 263 -3.07 -5.14 11.33
N CYS A 264 -4.08 -5.46 12.13
CA CYS A 264 -4.28 -4.85 13.44
C CYS A 264 -3.08 -5.09 14.38
N VAL A 265 -2.59 -6.33 14.43
CA VAL A 265 -1.42 -6.70 15.25
C VAL A 265 -0.18 -5.93 14.81
N LEU A 266 0.12 -5.87 13.51
CA LEU A 266 1.31 -5.17 13.01
C LEU A 266 1.25 -3.66 13.22
N ILE A 267 0.09 -3.03 12.96
CA ILE A 267 -0.11 -1.59 13.19
C ILE A 267 0.06 -1.29 14.68
N THR A 268 -0.60 -2.06 15.54
CA THR A 268 -0.52 -1.89 16.99
C THR A 268 0.90 -2.10 17.50
N TYR A 269 1.60 -3.12 17.02
CA TYR A 269 3.00 -3.38 17.33
C TYR A 269 3.87 -2.18 16.95
N GLY A 270 3.77 -1.68 15.73
CA GLY A 270 4.57 -0.55 15.26
C GLY A 270 4.34 0.72 16.10
N PHE A 271 3.09 1.11 16.31
CA PHE A 271 2.80 2.30 17.12
C PHE A 271 3.18 2.15 18.59
N ARG A 272 2.91 1.00 19.23
CA ARG A 272 3.32 0.75 20.62
C ARG A 272 4.83 0.76 20.77
N THR A 273 5.55 0.12 19.86
CA THR A 273 7.03 0.11 19.87
C THR A 273 7.57 1.53 19.66
N TRP A 274 7.00 2.32 18.74
CA TRP A 274 7.37 3.73 18.58
C TRP A 274 7.13 4.53 19.86
N LEU A 275 5.98 4.41 20.49
CA LEU A 275 5.67 5.13 21.73
C LEU A 275 6.60 4.75 22.89
N ALA A 276 7.02 3.48 22.97
CA ALA A 276 7.90 2.99 24.02
C ALA A 276 9.38 3.33 23.78
N THR A 277 9.86 3.27 22.52
CA THR A 277 11.30 3.32 22.22
C THR A 277 11.71 4.52 21.37
N HIS A 278 10.76 5.22 20.77
CA HIS A 278 11.00 6.24 19.73
C HIS A 278 11.85 5.72 18.55
N ASN A 279 11.82 4.41 18.28
CA ASN A 279 12.55 3.82 17.17
C ASN A 279 11.82 4.07 15.85
N ILE A 280 12.47 4.81 14.95
CA ILE A 280 11.91 5.24 13.67
C ILE A 280 11.41 4.05 12.81
N ALA A 281 12.11 2.91 12.86
CA ALA A 281 11.73 1.75 12.07
C ALA A 281 10.33 1.20 12.45
N ALA A 282 9.94 1.35 13.72
CA ALA A 282 8.61 0.96 14.17
C ALA A 282 7.50 1.85 13.58
N LEU A 283 7.76 3.15 13.47
CA LEU A 283 6.81 4.08 12.85
C LEU A 283 6.76 3.90 11.32
N ILE A 284 7.91 3.66 10.69
CA ILE A 284 7.99 3.35 9.24
C ILE A 284 7.19 2.08 8.93
N LEU A 285 7.31 1.03 9.76
CA LEU A 285 6.52 -0.19 9.61
C LEU A 285 5.01 0.09 9.57
N SER A 286 4.52 0.92 10.51
CA SER A 286 3.09 1.31 10.53
C SER A 286 2.71 2.15 9.33
N ALA A 287 3.56 3.09 8.89
CA ALA A 287 3.31 3.95 7.74
C ALA A 287 3.21 3.15 6.43
N VAL A 288 4.17 2.25 6.18
CA VAL A 288 4.18 1.37 4.99
C VAL A 288 2.94 0.49 4.96
N LEU A 289 2.57 -0.10 6.09
CA LEU A 289 1.39 -0.96 6.17
C LEU A 289 0.09 -0.18 5.97
N LEU A 290 -0.06 0.97 6.62
CA LEU A 290 -1.23 1.84 6.44
C LEU A 290 -1.34 2.34 4.99
N GLY A 291 -0.23 2.69 4.34
CA GLY A 291 -0.19 3.08 2.93
C GLY A 291 -0.72 1.98 2.02
N LEU A 292 -0.27 0.73 2.23
CA LEU A 292 -0.77 -0.44 1.51
C LEU A 292 -2.27 -0.67 1.74
N ILE A 293 -2.72 -0.61 3.00
CA ILE A 293 -4.11 -0.86 3.39
C ILE A 293 -5.04 0.20 2.79
N LEU A 294 -4.78 1.49 3.04
CA LEU A 294 -5.70 2.56 2.64
C LEU A 294 -5.80 2.68 1.10
N GLN A 295 -4.68 2.57 0.39
CA GLN A 295 -4.71 2.55 -1.06
C GLN A 295 -5.38 1.27 -1.58
N GLY A 296 -5.22 0.15 -0.86
CA GLY A 296 -5.81 -1.14 -1.17
C GLY A 296 -7.31 -1.27 -0.88
N LEU A 297 -7.95 -0.29 -0.25
CA LEU A 297 -9.42 -0.28 -0.12
C LEU A 297 -10.12 -0.14 -1.48
N THR A 298 -9.50 0.60 -2.40
CA THR A 298 -10.04 0.87 -3.73
C THR A 298 -9.14 0.34 -4.86
N ASN A 299 -8.16 -0.49 -4.53
CA ASN A 299 -7.28 -1.18 -5.47
C ASN A 299 -6.86 -2.53 -4.91
N TYR A 300 -6.63 -3.53 -5.77
CA TYR A 300 -6.09 -4.83 -5.35
C TYR A 300 -4.57 -4.83 -5.45
N ASN A 301 -3.91 -4.07 -4.58
CA ASN A 301 -2.46 -3.96 -4.56
C ASN A 301 -1.77 -5.22 -4.00
N MET A 302 -2.45 -6.00 -3.13
CA MET A 302 -1.97 -7.30 -2.65
C MET A 302 -1.84 -8.33 -3.78
N GLY A 303 -2.63 -8.22 -4.84
CA GLY A 303 -2.49 -9.04 -6.05
C GLY A 303 -1.26 -8.69 -6.89
N THR A 304 -0.72 -7.48 -6.72
CA THR A 304 0.38 -6.97 -7.54
C THR A 304 1.74 -7.41 -7.01
N SER A 305 2.43 -8.29 -7.75
CA SER A 305 3.70 -8.88 -7.35
C SER A 305 4.77 -7.84 -7.02
N MET A 306 4.89 -6.77 -7.82
CA MET A 306 5.88 -5.70 -7.61
C MET A 306 5.65 -4.97 -6.29
N VAL A 307 4.40 -4.60 -5.99
CA VAL A 307 4.02 -3.92 -4.74
C VAL A 307 4.29 -4.81 -3.55
N MET A 308 3.88 -6.08 -3.61
CA MET A 308 4.04 -6.99 -2.48
C MET A 308 5.49 -7.39 -2.21
N LYS A 309 6.31 -7.58 -3.24
CA LYS A 309 7.75 -7.80 -3.05
C LYS A 309 8.41 -6.64 -2.32
N LEU A 310 8.10 -5.41 -2.73
CA LEU A 310 8.61 -4.21 -2.09
C LEU A 310 8.08 -4.08 -0.65
N HIS A 311 6.78 -4.30 -0.45
CA HIS A 311 6.17 -4.27 0.88
C HIS A 311 6.84 -5.25 1.85
N TRP A 312 7.00 -6.51 1.47
CA TRP A 312 7.66 -7.53 2.31
C TRP A 312 9.13 -7.21 2.57
N LEU A 313 9.83 -6.67 1.58
CA LEU A 313 11.22 -6.21 1.75
C LEU A 313 11.30 -5.07 2.78
N LEU A 314 10.41 -4.09 2.71
CA LEU A 314 10.35 -2.97 3.67
C LEU A 314 10.02 -3.45 5.09
N LEU A 315 9.08 -4.40 5.25
CA LEU A 315 8.81 -5.02 6.55
C LEU A 315 10.04 -5.75 7.09
N GLY A 316 10.76 -6.49 6.24
CA GLY A 316 12.00 -7.17 6.59
C GLY A 316 13.07 -6.20 7.10
N LEU A 317 13.23 -5.06 6.41
CA LEU A 317 14.15 -4.00 6.84
C LEU A 317 13.76 -3.42 8.19
N CYS A 318 12.48 -3.10 8.41
CA CYS A 318 12.00 -2.57 9.68
C CYS A 318 12.23 -3.56 10.84
N PHE A 319 11.85 -4.82 10.68
CA PHE A 319 12.06 -5.83 11.73
C PHE A 319 13.55 -6.11 12.00
N SER A 320 14.38 -6.19 10.96
CA SER A 320 15.82 -6.39 11.16
C SER A 320 16.49 -5.19 11.83
N TRP A 321 16.04 -3.97 11.53
CA TRP A 321 16.50 -2.77 12.21
C TRP A 321 16.12 -2.76 13.69
N LEU A 322 14.86 -3.04 14.01
CA LEU A 322 14.37 -3.14 15.39
C LEU A 322 15.14 -4.19 16.19
N ARG A 323 15.40 -5.36 15.60
CA ARG A 323 16.21 -6.41 16.21
C ARG A 323 17.64 -5.95 16.49
N ALA A 324 18.29 -5.26 15.55
CA ALA A 324 19.65 -4.78 15.69
C ALA A 324 19.78 -3.67 16.77
N ASP A 325 18.71 -2.91 17.03
CA ASP A 325 18.67 -1.93 18.13
C ASP A 325 18.45 -2.60 19.49
N ALA A 326 17.59 -3.63 19.54
CA ALA A 326 17.36 -4.35 20.78
C ALA A 326 18.64 -5.04 21.30
N VAL A 327 19.44 -5.66 20.43
CA VAL A 327 20.71 -6.28 20.83
C VAL A 327 21.67 -5.28 21.46
N ARG A 328 21.78 -4.05 20.91
CA ARG A 328 22.69 -3.01 21.46
C ARG A 328 22.26 -2.40 22.79
N SER A 329 21.03 -2.59 23.20
CA SER A 329 20.53 -2.12 24.51
C SER A 329 20.87 -3.06 25.65
N PHE A 330 21.39 -4.25 25.36
CA PHE A 330 21.84 -5.25 26.35
C PHE A 330 23.37 -5.32 26.47
N ASP A 331 24.13 -4.72 25.54
CA ASP A 331 25.57 -4.51 25.63
C ASP A 331 25.86 -3.11 26.24
#